data_c8595fedb0e11262cb972a4ef30d0bb8
#
_entry.id   c8595fedb0e11262cb972a4ef30d0bb8
#
_cell.length_a   1.000
_cell.length_b   1.000
_cell.length_c   1.000
_cell.angle_alpha   90.00
_cell.angle_beta   90.00
_cell.angle_gamma   90.00
#
_symmetry.space_group_name_H-M   'P 1'
#
loop_
_entity.id
_entity.type
_entity.pdbx_description
1 polymer ?
#
loop_
_entity_poly.entity_id
_entity_poly.type
_entity_poly.pdbx_seq_one_letter_code
_entity_poly.pdbx_strand_id
1 'polypeptide(L)'
;MMAVLFIPTGDHPGTKTKTSKYRSKYKKIKSSSKKVHKPRFIKVLLDSGSDGDLLFHKKGTPKYFPYSARQVPKSWCTSNGDFHTEGRGEIGIKFYEYSNSKEAYIRPDIVEYDGEKLNKPVFDLIIGTKSMKELDIILNFNKQEITIDEIALPMRDITNLPLPKRQGLDFKNLASSMEPSSTEQATQRVVHILDANYKKADLPEVVKTCTHLSQHEQNELLEVLLEFEDLFDGTLGDWKTEPVSFELKRDAKPYHSRAFPIPRKHRETIMKEVKRLVELGVLEWQPTSEWAAPSFIQPKKNGTVRFLTDFRRLNERLVRKPFPLPKISTVLQELEGFTYATALDLNMGYYTIRLDPDASRICTIIFPWGKYSYKRLPMGVAGSPDIFQAKMSELMIDLEFVRTYLDDLLTITKLTLSDHLDKLRKVLTRLREA
;
A
#
# COMPACT_ATOMS: atom_id res chain seq x y z
N MET A 1 6.03 15.06 -9.02
CA MET A 1 7.49 14.86 -9.02
C MET A 1 7.84 13.63 -8.22
N MET A 2 8.93 12.93 -8.54
CA MET A 2 9.35 11.73 -7.80
C MET A 2 10.87 11.66 -7.72
N ALA A 3 11.39 10.88 -6.77
CA ALA A 3 12.79 10.51 -6.70
C ALA A 3 12.94 9.05 -7.19
N VAL A 4 13.91 8.78 -8.05
CA VAL A 4 14.20 7.44 -8.56
C VAL A 4 15.67 7.10 -8.37
N LEU A 5 15.98 5.80 -8.30
CA LEU A 5 17.34 5.32 -8.27
C LEU A 5 17.88 5.27 -9.70
N PHE A 6 18.86 6.10 -9.99
CA PHE A 6 19.62 6.05 -11.23
C PHE A 6 20.65 4.93 -11.14
N ILE A 7 20.63 4.02 -12.11
CA ILE A 7 21.56 2.88 -12.21
C ILE A 7 22.50 3.15 -13.38
N PRO A 8 23.78 3.43 -13.11
CA PRO A 8 24.75 3.61 -14.18
C PRO A 8 24.93 2.29 -14.96
N THR A 9 24.57 2.29 -16.23
CA THR A 9 24.86 1.18 -17.12
C THR A 9 26.30 1.37 -17.62
N GLY A 10 27.21 0.46 -17.26
CA GLY A 10 28.62 0.56 -17.65
C GLY A 10 28.79 0.50 -19.18
N ASP A 11 29.87 1.13 -19.69
CA ASP A 11 30.28 1.10 -21.08
C ASP A 11 30.36 -0.35 -21.58
N HIS A 12 29.46 -0.74 -22.49
CA HIS A 12 29.63 -1.87 -23.34
C HIS A 12 30.04 -1.38 -24.75
N PRO A 13 31.30 -1.54 -25.16
CA PRO A 13 31.66 -1.38 -26.57
C PRO A 13 31.02 -2.51 -27.38
N GLY A 14 30.07 -2.15 -28.20
CA GLY A 14 29.70 -2.97 -29.36
C GLY A 14 28.79 -4.17 -29.11
N THR A 15 27.52 -3.94 -28.78
CA THR A 15 26.46 -4.91 -29.12
C THR A 15 25.35 -4.18 -29.87
N LYS A 16 25.28 -4.43 -31.17
CA LYS A 16 24.09 -4.14 -31.99
C LYS A 16 22.93 -4.95 -31.41
N THR A 17 22.08 -4.34 -30.65
CA THR A 17 20.85 -4.98 -30.17
C THR A 17 19.70 -4.58 -31.06
N LYS A 18 19.19 -5.58 -31.80
CA LYS A 18 17.88 -5.54 -32.44
C LYS A 18 16.83 -5.23 -31.38
N THR A 19 15.94 -4.33 -31.72
CA THR A 19 14.69 -4.04 -31.01
C THR A 19 14.02 -5.30 -30.51
N SER A 20 13.96 -5.51 -29.22
CA SER A 20 13.12 -6.54 -28.63
C SER A 20 12.37 -5.96 -27.41
N LYS A 21 11.06 -6.06 -27.52
CA LYS A 21 10.08 -5.94 -26.45
C LYS A 21 10.58 -6.62 -25.18
N TYR A 22 10.38 -5.98 -24.03
CA TYR A 22 10.49 -6.51 -22.67
C TYR A 22 11.29 -7.82 -22.51
N ARG A 23 12.55 -7.74 -22.10
CA ARG A 23 13.29 -8.88 -21.59
C ARG A 23 13.81 -8.62 -20.18
N SER A 24 13.11 -9.17 -19.20
CA SER A 24 13.69 -9.47 -17.90
C SER A 24 14.72 -10.59 -18.08
N LYS A 25 16.00 -10.26 -18.08
CA LYS A 25 17.07 -11.25 -17.89
C LYS A 25 18.15 -10.67 -17.01
N TYR A 26 18.23 -11.16 -15.80
CA TYR A 26 19.40 -11.03 -14.96
C TYR A 26 20.59 -11.73 -15.65
N LYS A 27 21.56 -10.99 -16.15
CA LYS A 27 22.90 -11.50 -16.43
C LYS A 27 23.83 -10.98 -15.36
N LYS A 28 24.37 -11.86 -14.52
CA LYS A 28 25.54 -11.58 -13.69
C LYS A 28 26.67 -11.12 -14.62
N ILE A 29 27.01 -9.84 -14.57
CA ILE A 29 28.18 -9.29 -15.27
C ILE A 29 29.42 -9.64 -14.46
N LYS A 30 30.31 -10.45 -14.99
CA LYS A 30 31.63 -10.66 -14.42
C LYS A 30 32.42 -9.35 -14.51
N SER A 31 32.88 -8.85 -13.38
CA SER A 31 33.64 -7.62 -13.27
C SER A 31 35.02 -7.75 -13.92
N SER A 32 35.27 -6.99 -14.97
CA SER A 32 36.62 -6.51 -15.30
C SER A 32 36.78 -5.16 -14.57
N SER A 33 37.96 -4.91 -14.05
CA SER A 33 38.33 -3.83 -13.14
C SER A 33 38.23 -2.42 -13.73
N LYS A 34 37.00 -1.92 -14.02
CA LYS A 34 36.74 -0.51 -14.30
C LYS A 34 35.88 0.05 -13.19
N LYS A 35 36.16 1.26 -12.76
CA LYS A 35 35.42 1.98 -11.70
C LYS A 35 33.92 1.88 -11.93
N VAL A 36 33.25 0.99 -11.19
CA VAL A 36 31.80 0.87 -11.19
C VAL A 36 31.25 2.08 -10.48
N HIS A 37 30.55 2.95 -11.20
CA HIS A 37 29.86 4.08 -10.58
C HIS A 37 28.70 3.56 -9.74
N LYS A 38 28.61 4.08 -8.50
CA LYS A 38 27.54 3.66 -7.58
C LYS A 38 26.20 4.24 -8.03
N PRO A 39 25.10 3.47 -7.89
CA PRO A 39 23.75 4.00 -8.05
C PRO A 39 23.52 5.24 -7.20
N ARG A 40 22.75 6.20 -7.69
CA ARG A 40 22.42 7.42 -6.98
C ARG A 40 20.97 7.82 -7.17
N PHE A 41 20.39 8.50 -6.20
CA PHE A 41 19.06 9.08 -6.34
C PHE A 41 19.10 10.35 -7.20
N ILE A 42 18.15 10.45 -8.11
CA ILE A 42 17.93 11.60 -8.97
C ILE A 42 16.50 12.12 -8.83
N LYS A 43 16.32 13.41 -9.11
CA LYS A 43 15.01 14.08 -9.11
C LYS A 43 14.39 13.98 -10.49
N VAL A 44 13.20 13.38 -10.56
CA VAL A 44 12.48 13.17 -11.82
C VAL A 44 11.19 13.98 -11.85
N LEU A 45 10.97 14.69 -12.94
CA LEU A 45 9.69 15.26 -13.30
C LEU A 45 8.97 14.30 -14.25
N LEU A 46 7.73 13.94 -13.95
CA LEU A 46 6.83 13.30 -14.89
C LEU A 46 6.05 14.43 -15.59
N ASP A 47 6.29 14.59 -16.88
CA ASP A 47 5.74 15.71 -17.65
C ASP A 47 4.80 15.23 -18.75
N SER A 48 3.50 15.38 -18.52
CA SER A 48 2.47 15.03 -19.50
C SER A 48 2.43 15.96 -20.73
N GLY A 49 3.11 17.08 -20.68
CA GLY A 49 3.26 17.99 -21.83
C GLY A 49 4.49 17.67 -22.70
N SER A 50 5.37 16.78 -22.25
CA SER A 50 6.57 16.41 -23.00
C SER A 50 6.37 15.11 -23.79
N ASP A 51 6.68 15.11 -25.08
CA ASP A 51 6.62 13.92 -25.94
C ASP A 51 7.76 12.93 -25.74
N GLY A 52 8.82 13.33 -25.05
CA GLY A 52 9.99 12.50 -24.84
C GLY A 52 10.74 12.82 -23.56
N ASP A 53 11.79 12.05 -23.32
CA ASP A 53 12.56 12.13 -22.08
C ASP A 53 13.79 13.03 -22.26
N LEU A 54 14.13 13.79 -21.21
CA LEU A 54 15.32 14.66 -21.17
C LEU A 54 16.16 14.34 -19.94
N LEU A 55 17.45 14.03 -20.14
CA LEU A 55 18.42 13.85 -19.07
C LEU A 55 19.37 15.04 -19.03
N PHE A 56 19.41 15.73 -17.90
CA PHE A 56 20.30 16.86 -17.70
C PHE A 56 21.68 16.42 -17.24
N HIS A 57 22.69 16.73 -18.01
CA HIS A 57 24.06 16.33 -17.76
C HIS A 57 24.98 17.55 -17.67
N LYS A 58 25.81 17.60 -16.63
CA LYS A 58 26.76 18.69 -16.47
C LYS A 58 27.89 18.56 -17.51
N LYS A 59 28.10 19.59 -18.30
CA LYS A 59 29.16 19.66 -19.30
C LYS A 59 30.55 19.45 -18.67
N GLY A 60 31.40 18.72 -19.33
CA GLY A 60 32.76 18.44 -18.83
C GLY A 60 32.81 17.33 -17.75
N THR A 61 31.68 16.70 -17.36
CA THR A 61 31.71 15.56 -16.48
C THR A 61 31.65 14.24 -17.29
N PRO A 62 32.24 13.13 -16.76
CA PRO A 62 32.15 11.83 -17.46
C PRO A 62 30.71 11.34 -17.59
N LYS A 63 30.34 10.86 -18.76
CA LYS A 63 29.04 10.22 -18.99
C LYS A 63 29.10 8.78 -18.48
N TYR A 64 28.24 8.43 -17.53
CA TYR A 64 28.18 7.12 -16.86
C TYR A 64 27.12 6.19 -17.47
N PHE A 65 26.76 6.43 -18.71
CA PHE A 65 25.75 5.70 -19.47
C PHE A 65 26.17 5.61 -20.92
N PRO A 66 25.73 4.59 -21.67
CA PRO A 66 25.90 4.52 -23.11
C PRO A 66 25.32 5.77 -23.77
N TYR A 67 26.11 6.38 -24.62
CA TYR A 67 25.76 7.60 -25.34
C TYR A 67 25.87 7.40 -26.83
N SER A 68 24.89 7.83 -27.59
CA SER A 68 24.90 7.86 -29.05
C SER A 68 24.63 9.29 -29.53
N ALA A 69 25.57 9.83 -30.34
CA ALA A 69 25.33 11.09 -31.02
C ALA A 69 24.23 10.94 -32.07
N ARG A 70 23.43 11.97 -32.27
CA ARG A 70 22.45 12.04 -33.35
C ARG A 70 23.12 12.53 -34.62
N GLN A 71 22.73 11.97 -35.75
CA GLN A 71 23.19 12.48 -37.07
C GLN A 71 22.57 13.88 -37.35
N VAL A 72 21.31 14.09 -36.87
CA VAL A 72 20.62 15.39 -36.94
C VAL A 72 20.16 15.75 -35.52
N PRO A 73 20.47 16.94 -35.04
CA PRO A 73 19.99 17.41 -33.75
C PRO A 73 18.46 17.38 -33.65
N LYS A 74 17.92 16.99 -32.50
CA LYS A 74 16.48 17.05 -32.26
C LYS A 74 16.11 18.38 -31.67
N SER A 75 15.16 19.08 -32.30
CA SER A 75 14.58 20.32 -31.77
C SER A 75 13.53 20.03 -30.72
N TRP A 76 13.52 20.85 -29.71
CA TRP A 76 12.55 20.87 -28.61
C TRP A 76 11.99 22.26 -28.48
N CYS A 77 10.65 22.39 -28.50
CA CYS A 77 9.97 23.66 -28.31
C CYS A 77 9.42 23.74 -26.89
N THR A 78 9.67 24.84 -26.21
CA THR A 78 9.16 25.11 -24.87
C THR A 78 8.54 26.51 -24.80
N SER A 79 7.80 26.77 -23.74
CA SER A 79 7.27 28.15 -23.48
C SER A 79 8.35 29.21 -23.35
N ASN A 80 9.60 28.85 -23.05
CA ASN A 80 10.73 29.76 -22.86
C ASN A 80 11.70 29.79 -24.05
N GLY A 81 11.31 29.18 -25.18
CA GLY A 81 12.13 29.12 -26.39
C GLY A 81 12.48 27.67 -26.80
N ASP A 82 13.16 27.59 -27.93
CA ASP A 82 13.58 26.34 -28.56
C ASP A 82 15.02 26.00 -28.19
N PHE A 83 15.27 24.71 -28.03
CA PHE A 83 16.64 24.18 -27.85
C PHE A 83 16.84 22.88 -28.63
N HIS A 84 18.07 22.46 -28.79
CA HIS A 84 18.44 21.28 -29.53
C HIS A 84 19.21 20.30 -28.66
N THR A 85 19.00 18.99 -28.93
CA THR A 85 19.76 17.91 -28.30
C THR A 85 20.55 17.15 -29.36
N GLU A 86 21.86 16.93 -29.09
CA GLU A 86 22.79 16.33 -30.05
C GLU A 86 22.98 14.82 -29.84
N GLY A 87 22.43 14.27 -28.77
CA GLY A 87 22.60 12.86 -28.50
C GLY A 87 21.60 12.26 -27.53
N ARG A 88 21.63 10.94 -27.48
CA ARG A 88 20.81 10.10 -26.61
C ARG A 88 21.64 9.29 -25.63
N GLY A 89 21.18 9.19 -24.41
CA GLY A 89 21.68 8.25 -23.41
C GLY A 89 20.80 7.01 -23.30
N GLU A 90 21.35 5.91 -22.79
CA GLU A 90 20.60 4.77 -22.32
C GLU A 90 20.86 4.62 -20.82
N ILE A 91 19.81 4.75 -20.00
CA ILE A 91 19.92 4.75 -18.55
C ILE A 91 18.96 3.74 -17.92
N GLY A 92 19.42 3.06 -16.86
CA GLY A 92 18.56 2.30 -15.97
C GLY A 92 18.00 3.18 -14.86
N ILE A 93 16.74 3.03 -14.58
CA ILE A 93 16.07 3.69 -13.45
C ILE A 93 15.26 2.67 -12.66
N LYS A 94 15.12 2.90 -11.35
CA LYS A 94 14.25 2.12 -10.49
C LYS A 94 13.44 3.06 -9.61
N PHE A 95 12.13 2.86 -9.61
CA PHE A 95 11.19 3.61 -8.78
C PHE A 95 11.21 3.04 -7.37
N TYR A 96 12.09 3.53 -6.51
CA TYR A 96 12.38 2.92 -5.21
C TYR A 96 11.21 2.96 -4.21
N GLU A 97 10.27 3.89 -4.39
CA GLU A 97 9.05 3.98 -3.57
C GLU A 97 7.97 2.97 -3.98
N TYR A 98 8.16 2.29 -5.12
CA TYR A 98 7.27 1.26 -5.64
C TYR A 98 7.96 -0.10 -5.47
N SER A 99 7.56 -0.88 -4.47
CA SER A 99 8.29 -2.08 -3.98
C SER A 99 8.53 -3.16 -5.02
N ASN A 100 7.62 -3.29 -5.98
CA ASN A 100 7.70 -4.28 -7.04
C ASN A 100 8.27 -3.72 -8.34
N SER A 101 8.71 -2.46 -8.36
CA SER A 101 9.21 -1.87 -9.59
C SER A 101 10.46 -2.60 -10.06
N LYS A 102 10.40 -3.06 -11.29
CA LYS A 102 11.56 -3.61 -12.00
C LYS A 102 12.47 -2.46 -12.41
N GLU A 103 13.75 -2.77 -12.62
CA GLU A 103 14.65 -1.84 -13.29
C GLU A 103 14.13 -1.58 -14.71
N ALA A 104 13.85 -0.32 -15.01
CA ALA A 104 13.38 0.13 -16.32
C ALA A 104 14.52 0.81 -17.08
N TYR A 105 14.60 0.59 -18.38
CA TYR A 105 15.58 1.22 -19.26
C TYR A 105 14.88 2.23 -20.17
N ILE A 106 15.32 3.49 -20.09
CA ILE A 106 14.81 4.57 -20.92
C ILE A 106 15.96 5.19 -21.75
N ARG A 107 15.59 5.88 -22.82
CA ARG A 107 16.54 6.51 -23.77
C ARG A 107 16.29 8.01 -23.88
N PRO A 108 16.62 8.78 -22.83
CA PRO A 108 16.44 10.22 -22.86
C PRO A 108 17.40 10.93 -23.84
N ASP A 109 16.94 12.01 -24.38
CA ASP A 109 17.82 12.98 -25.07
C ASP A 109 18.62 13.75 -24.01
N ILE A 110 19.88 14.04 -24.31
CA ILE A 110 20.81 14.65 -23.35
C ILE A 110 20.82 16.16 -23.52
N VAL A 111 20.53 16.86 -22.43
CA VAL A 111 20.67 18.32 -22.31
C VAL A 111 21.93 18.61 -21.49
N GLU A 112 22.94 19.19 -22.12
CA GLU A 112 24.17 19.60 -21.42
C GLU A 112 24.02 21.02 -20.85
N TYR A 113 24.44 21.21 -19.58
CA TYR A 113 24.44 22.54 -18.93
C TYR A 113 25.80 22.85 -18.31
N ASP A 114 26.18 24.14 -18.28
CA ASP A 114 27.52 24.58 -17.89
C ASP A 114 27.82 24.52 -16.39
N GLY A 115 26.86 24.24 -15.56
CA GLY A 115 27.06 24.01 -14.12
C GLY A 115 27.15 25.25 -13.26
N GLU A 116 26.91 26.44 -13.81
CA GLU A 116 26.76 27.68 -13.06
C GLU A 116 25.51 27.62 -12.17
N LYS A 117 25.57 28.23 -10.98
CA LYS A 117 24.49 28.13 -9.98
C LYS A 117 23.14 28.65 -10.51
N LEU A 118 23.14 29.62 -11.40
CA LEU A 118 21.93 30.21 -12.00
C LEU A 118 21.26 29.27 -13.03
N ASN A 119 22.03 28.41 -13.71
CA ASN A 119 21.55 27.56 -14.82
C ASN A 119 21.46 26.08 -14.44
N LYS A 120 21.55 25.75 -13.15
CA LYS A 120 21.41 24.36 -12.72
C LYS A 120 19.95 23.92 -12.84
N PRO A 121 19.65 22.86 -13.62
CA PRO A 121 18.29 22.37 -13.74
C PRO A 121 17.75 21.91 -12.39
N VAL A 122 16.47 22.17 -12.17
CA VAL A 122 15.74 21.79 -10.96
C VAL A 122 15.58 20.27 -10.87
N PHE A 123 15.52 19.61 -12.04
CA PHE A 123 15.39 18.17 -12.19
C PHE A 123 16.64 17.58 -12.82
N ASP A 124 16.92 16.34 -12.52
CA ASP A 124 17.99 15.58 -13.18
C ASP A 124 17.47 14.87 -14.43
N LEU A 125 16.18 14.50 -14.44
CA LEU A 125 15.52 13.78 -15.53
C LEU A 125 14.07 14.25 -15.68
N ILE A 126 13.62 14.39 -16.92
CA ILE A 126 12.21 14.52 -17.29
C ILE A 126 11.78 13.24 -18.01
N ILE A 127 10.69 12.62 -17.58
CA ILE A 127 10.05 11.49 -18.26
C ILE A 127 8.80 11.99 -18.94
N GLY A 128 8.76 11.87 -20.26
CA GLY A 128 7.64 12.33 -21.08
C GLY A 128 6.55 11.24 -21.27
N THR A 129 5.49 11.62 -21.97
CA THR A 129 4.29 10.80 -22.16
C THR A 129 4.57 9.44 -22.78
N LYS A 130 5.54 9.36 -23.72
CA LYS A 130 5.88 8.10 -24.38
C LYS A 130 6.42 7.07 -23.39
N SER A 131 7.40 7.45 -22.58
CA SER A 131 7.98 6.54 -21.59
C SER A 131 7.05 6.32 -20.40
N MET A 132 6.24 7.31 -20.02
CA MET A 132 5.17 7.08 -19.02
C MET A 132 4.21 5.99 -19.48
N LYS A 133 3.78 6.01 -20.76
CA LYS A 133 2.90 4.97 -21.33
C LYS A 133 3.59 3.60 -21.39
N GLU A 134 4.87 3.54 -21.76
CA GLU A 134 5.65 2.29 -21.83
C GLU A 134 5.92 1.68 -20.45
N LEU A 135 5.90 2.50 -19.39
CA LEU A 135 6.15 2.12 -18.00
C LEU A 135 4.87 1.99 -17.17
N ASP A 136 3.70 2.06 -17.81
CA ASP A 136 2.38 2.05 -17.16
C ASP A 136 2.25 3.08 -16.01
N ILE A 137 2.83 4.28 -16.22
CA ILE A 137 2.72 5.38 -15.27
C ILE A 137 1.43 6.14 -15.53
N ILE A 138 0.55 6.17 -14.54
CA ILE A 138 -0.72 6.90 -14.60
C ILE A 138 -0.65 8.13 -13.69
N LEU A 139 -0.93 9.31 -14.24
CA LEU A 139 -1.04 10.54 -13.47
C LEU A 139 -2.53 10.86 -13.23
N ASN A 140 -2.95 10.83 -11.98
CA ASN A 140 -4.30 11.20 -11.58
C ASN A 140 -4.28 12.57 -10.91
N PHE A 141 -4.55 13.62 -11.67
CA PHE A 141 -4.54 15.00 -11.16
C PHE A 141 -5.70 15.30 -10.20
N ASN A 142 -6.84 14.62 -10.36
CA ASN A 142 -7.99 14.81 -9.46
C ASN A 142 -7.69 14.28 -8.06
N LYS A 143 -7.02 13.13 -7.97
CA LYS A 143 -6.61 12.53 -6.68
C LYS A 143 -5.23 12.96 -6.22
N GLN A 144 -4.51 13.72 -7.02
CA GLN A 144 -3.10 14.08 -6.77
C GLN A 144 -2.20 12.86 -6.55
N GLU A 145 -2.38 11.81 -7.38
CA GLU A 145 -1.70 10.52 -7.26
C GLU A 145 -0.93 10.13 -8.52
N ILE A 146 0.15 9.41 -8.33
CA ILE A 146 0.92 8.74 -9.38
C ILE A 146 0.80 7.23 -9.17
N THR A 147 0.32 6.50 -10.16
CA THR A 147 0.21 5.04 -10.10
C THR A 147 1.26 4.39 -10.99
N ILE A 148 2.01 3.43 -10.46
CA ILE A 148 2.97 2.58 -11.18
C ILE A 148 2.80 1.15 -10.65
N ASP A 149 2.69 0.15 -11.54
CA ASP A 149 2.50 -1.26 -11.14
C ASP A 149 1.34 -1.43 -10.12
N GLU A 150 0.21 -0.76 -10.36
CA GLU A 150 -1.00 -0.77 -9.51
C GLU A 150 -0.85 -0.09 -8.13
N ILE A 151 0.31 0.47 -7.82
CA ILE A 151 0.57 1.19 -6.57
C ILE A 151 0.38 2.68 -6.82
N ALA A 152 -0.50 3.31 -6.06
CA ALA A 152 -0.73 4.75 -6.10
C ALA A 152 0.01 5.46 -4.95
N LEU A 153 0.81 6.47 -5.28
CA LEU A 153 1.48 7.35 -4.33
C LEU A 153 1.07 8.81 -4.56
N PRO A 154 1.03 9.64 -3.52
CA PRO A 154 0.67 11.05 -3.68
C PRO A 154 1.68 11.81 -4.54
N MET A 155 1.17 12.71 -5.39
CA MET A 155 2.02 13.68 -6.10
C MET A 155 2.72 14.58 -5.09
N ARG A 156 3.99 14.87 -5.33
CA ARG A 156 4.82 15.70 -4.44
C ARG A 156 5.41 16.86 -5.22
N ASP A 157 5.55 17.97 -4.55
CA ASP A 157 6.35 19.08 -5.04
C ASP A 157 7.85 18.86 -4.75
N ILE A 158 8.69 19.79 -5.23
CA ILE A 158 10.14 19.68 -5.10
C ILE A 158 10.62 19.77 -3.65
N THR A 159 9.85 20.42 -2.76
CA THR A 159 10.22 20.65 -1.37
C THR A 159 9.99 19.41 -0.51
N ASN A 160 9.06 18.54 -0.91
CA ASN A 160 8.60 17.38 -0.18
C ASN A 160 9.15 16.04 -0.73
N LEU A 161 10.16 16.07 -1.61
CA LEU A 161 10.80 14.86 -2.11
C LEU A 161 11.66 14.20 -1.02
N PRO A 162 11.39 12.94 -0.63
CA PRO A 162 12.18 12.21 0.37
C PRO A 162 13.49 11.73 -0.27
N LEU A 163 14.45 12.63 -0.43
CA LEU A 163 15.79 12.24 -0.85
C LEU A 163 16.59 11.77 0.35
N PRO A 164 17.21 10.57 0.31
CA PRO A 164 18.09 10.11 1.37
C PRO A 164 19.24 11.11 1.61
N LYS A 165 19.49 11.46 2.88
CA LYS A 165 20.62 12.32 3.24
C LYS A 165 21.93 11.65 2.83
N ARG A 166 22.83 12.39 2.19
CA ARG A 166 24.07 11.92 1.53
C ARG A 166 25.17 11.32 2.44
N GLN A 167 24.97 11.11 3.72
CA GLN A 167 26.04 10.65 4.63
C GLN A 167 25.91 9.16 4.94
N GLY A 168 26.85 8.37 4.41
CA GLY A 168 27.23 7.05 4.95
C GLY A 168 26.24 5.91 4.80
N LEU A 169 25.27 5.97 3.91
CA LEU A 169 24.30 4.91 3.73
C LEU A 169 24.90 3.77 2.90
N ASP A 170 25.07 2.63 3.54
CA ASP A 170 25.37 1.38 2.87
C ASP A 170 24.13 0.96 2.05
N PHE A 171 24.26 0.87 0.73
CA PHE A 171 23.16 0.57 -0.19
C PHE A 171 22.45 -0.76 0.12
N LYS A 172 23.13 -1.72 0.75
CA LYS A 172 22.51 -2.95 1.23
C LYS A 172 21.51 -2.69 2.37
N ASN A 173 21.83 -1.78 3.26
CA ASN A 173 20.93 -1.40 4.36
C ASN A 173 19.82 -0.48 3.91
N LEU A 174 20.03 0.34 2.87
CA LEU A 174 18.97 1.17 2.26
C LEU A 174 17.93 0.31 1.54
N ALA A 175 18.38 -0.69 0.76
CA ALA A 175 17.47 -1.60 0.06
C ALA A 175 16.64 -2.44 1.05
N SER A 176 17.21 -2.85 2.18
CA SER A 176 16.49 -3.60 3.23
C SER A 176 15.61 -2.73 4.13
N SER A 177 15.92 -1.43 4.24
CA SER A 177 15.10 -0.46 5.01
C SER A 177 14.04 0.24 4.15
N MET A 178 14.10 0.09 2.83
CA MET A 178 13.22 0.73 1.84
C MET A 178 12.36 -0.28 1.07
N GLU A 179 12.13 -1.47 1.62
CA GLU A 179 11.07 -2.38 1.12
C GLU A 179 9.74 -2.03 1.81
N PRO A 180 8.93 -1.09 1.26
CA PRO A 180 7.78 -0.65 2.03
C PRO A 180 6.43 -0.78 1.37
N SER A 181 6.26 -1.17 0.17
CA SER A 181 5.03 -0.76 -0.45
C SER A 181 3.91 -1.80 -0.52
N SER A 182 4.17 -3.09 -0.56
CA SER A 182 3.13 -4.08 -0.25
C SER A 182 2.75 -4.01 1.23
N THR A 183 3.70 -3.57 2.06
CA THR A 183 3.52 -3.31 3.48
C THR A 183 2.77 -2.00 3.73
N GLU A 184 2.95 -0.94 2.93
CA GLU A 184 2.23 0.34 3.12
C GLU A 184 0.76 0.28 2.72
N GLN A 185 0.39 -0.42 1.66
CA GLN A 185 -1.02 -0.63 1.33
C GLN A 185 -1.70 -1.59 2.30
N ALA A 186 -1.04 -2.68 2.70
CA ALA A 186 -1.47 -3.51 3.81
C ALA A 186 -1.49 -2.70 5.11
N THR A 187 -0.53 -1.81 5.32
CA THR A 187 -0.40 -0.92 6.46
C THR A 187 -1.50 0.13 6.50
N GLN A 188 -1.85 0.79 5.40
CA GLN A 188 -2.96 1.75 5.37
C GLN A 188 -4.30 1.07 5.66
N ARG A 189 -4.52 -0.15 5.19
CA ARG A 189 -5.70 -0.96 5.54
C ARG A 189 -5.69 -1.41 7.00
N VAL A 190 -4.54 -1.80 7.54
CA VAL A 190 -4.33 -2.14 8.96
C VAL A 190 -4.44 -0.91 9.87
N VAL A 191 -4.21 0.30 9.36
CA VAL A 191 -4.27 1.56 10.11
C VAL A 191 -5.62 1.82 10.71
N HIS A 192 -6.68 1.64 9.93
CA HIS A 192 -8.04 1.84 10.41
C HIS A 192 -8.37 0.93 11.59
N ILE A 193 -7.83 -0.28 11.62
CA ILE A 193 -8.16 -1.29 12.63
C ILE A 193 -7.38 -1.11 13.95
N LEU A 194 -6.11 -0.69 13.87
CA LEU A 194 -5.33 -0.39 15.09
C LEU A 194 -5.63 1.01 15.65
N ASP A 195 -6.29 1.87 14.88
CA ASP A 195 -6.79 3.16 15.31
C ASP A 195 -8.24 3.08 15.79
N ALA A 196 -8.85 1.91 15.73
CA ALA A 196 -10.20 1.70 16.20
C ALA A 196 -10.33 2.17 17.65
N ASN A 197 -11.29 3.02 17.85
CA ASN A 197 -11.60 3.52 19.18
C ASN A 197 -12.41 2.43 19.90
N TYR A 198 -11.73 1.59 20.67
CA TYR A 198 -12.34 0.49 21.45
C TYR A 198 -13.23 1.02 22.61
N LYS A 199 -13.79 2.18 22.47
CA LYS A 199 -14.72 2.77 23.42
C LYS A 199 -16.14 2.61 22.88
N LYS A 200 -17.07 2.46 23.81
CA LYS A 200 -18.49 2.56 23.50
C LYS A 200 -18.75 3.86 22.74
N ALA A 201 -19.47 3.76 21.62
CA ALA A 201 -19.84 4.91 20.83
C ALA A 201 -20.86 5.78 21.60
N ASP A 202 -20.67 7.09 21.55
CA ASP A 202 -21.69 8.04 22.00
C ASP A 202 -22.68 8.28 20.86
N LEU A 203 -23.71 7.42 20.77
CA LEU A 203 -24.69 7.47 19.70
C LEU A 203 -25.40 8.82 19.57
N PRO A 204 -25.80 9.51 20.65
CA PRO A 204 -26.33 10.87 20.56
C PRO A 204 -25.35 11.86 19.91
N GLU A 205 -24.06 11.80 20.23
CA GLU A 205 -23.07 12.69 19.63
C GLU A 205 -22.84 12.32 18.14
N VAL A 206 -22.83 11.04 17.80
CA VAL A 206 -22.72 10.59 16.40
C VAL A 206 -23.89 11.13 15.58
N VAL A 207 -25.12 11.01 16.06
CA VAL A 207 -26.31 11.49 15.35
C VAL A 207 -26.32 13.02 15.19
N LYS A 208 -25.85 13.78 16.17
CA LYS A 208 -25.71 15.25 16.09
C LYS A 208 -24.76 15.67 14.93
N THR A 209 -23.80 14.83 14.56
CA THR A 209 -22.92 15.11 13.39
C THR A 209 -23.66 15.03 12.05
N CYS A 210 -24.82 14.38 12.00
CA CYS A 210 -25.67 14.28 10.82
C CYS A 210 -26.45 15.58 10.56
N THR A 211 -25.74 16.70 10.36
CA THR A 211 -26.33 18.05 10.23
C THR A 211 -27.21 18.24 9.00
N HIS A 212 -27.21 17.30 8.07
CA HIS A 212 -28.08 17.26 6.90
C HIS A 212 -29.49 16.75 7.21
N LEU A 213 -29.70 16.13 8.38
CA LEU A 213 -31.00 15.67 8.85
C LEU A 213 -31.66 16.74 9.73
N SER A 214 -32.98 16.85 9.66
CA SER A 214 -33.78 17.65 10.60
C SER A 214 -33.72 17.04 12.03
N GLN A 215 -34.05 17.80 13.03
CA GLN A 215 -34.07 17.32 14.42
C GLN A 215 -35.00 16.10 14.61
N HIS A 216 -36.11 16.07 13.91
CA HIS A 216 -37.04 14.92 13.93
C HIS A 216 -36.38 13.68 13.35
N GLU A 217 -35.77 13.80 12.19
CA GLU A 217 -35.04 12.69 11.51
C GLU A 217 -33.86 12.21 12.33
N GLN A 218 -33.14 13.11 12.99
CA GLN A 218 -32.05 12.72 13.91
C GLN A 218 -32.57 11.89 15.07
N ASN A 219 -33.74 12.25 15.64
CA ASN A 219 -34.36 11.48 16.72
C ASN A 219 -34.78 10.08 16.26
N GLU A 220 -35.40 9.96 15.09
CA GLU A 220 -35.78 8.66 14.52
C GLU A 220 -34.53 7.77 14.25
N LEU A 221 -33.44 8.35 13.73
CA LEU A 221 -32.16 7.62 13.55
C LEU A 221 -31.59 7.18 14.91
N LEU A 222 -31.61 8.06 15.90
CA LEU A 222 -31.12 7.74 17.24
C LEU A 222 -31.88 6.58 17.88
N GLU A 223 -33.24 6.57 17.76
CA GLU A 223 -34.07 5.46 18.25
C GLU A 223 -33.61 4.12 17.63
N VAL A 224 -33.41 4.07 16.30
CA VAL A 224 -32.92 2.87 15.64
C VAL A 224 -31.55 2.44 16.16
N LEU A 225 -30.61 3.37 16.31
CA LEU A 225 -29.26 3.04 16.80
C LEU A 225 -29.27 2.55 18.27
N LEU A 226 -30.13 3.09 19.10
CA LEU A 226 -30.30 2.68 20.50
C LEU A 226 -30.91 1.26 20.63
N GLU A 227 -31.76 0.83 19.69
CA GLU A 227 -32.24 -0.57 19.62
C GLU A 227 -31.09 -1.58 19.48
N PHE A 228 -29.95 -1.13 18.93
CA PHE A 228 -28.77 -1.93 18.64
C PHE A 228 -27.52 -1.43 19.37
N GLU A 229 -27.69 -0.81 20.53
CA GLU A 229 -26.59 -0.22 21.31
C GLU A 229 -25.47 -1.21 21.64
N ASP A 230 -25.83 -2.50 21.77
CA ASP A 230 -24.90 -3.61 22.00
C ASP A 230 -23.89 -3.82 20.85
N LEU A 231 -24.22 -3.42 19.61
CA LEU A 231 -23.28 -3.46 18.49
C LEU A 231 -22.25 -2.31 18.54
N PHE A 232 -22.50 -1.28 19.33
CA PHE A 232 -21.69 -0.07 19.42
C PHE A 232 -20.95 0.07 20.77
N ASP A 233 -20.88 -1.00 21.54
CA ASP A 233 -20.28 -0.98 22.89
C ASP A 233 -18.74 -1.00 22.89
N GLY A 234 -18.10 -1.16 21.72
CA GLY A 234 -16.65 -1.19 21.55
C GLY A 234 -16.00 -2.53 21.91
N THR A 235 -16.76 -3.56 22.22
CA THR A 235 -16.24 -4.91 22.48
C THR A 235 -15.89 -5.64 21.17
N LEU A 236 -15.05 -6.66 21.27
CA LEU A 236 -14.74 -7.53 20.14
C LEU A 236 -15.90 -8.51 19.91
N GLY A 237 -16.48 -8.48 18.73
CA GLY A 237 -17.48 -9.45 18.31
C GLY A 237 -16.92 -10.87 18.18
N ASP A 238 -17.80 -11.83 18.13
CA ASP A 238 -17.48 -13.25 17.93
C ASP A 238 -18.41 -13.85 16.88
N TRP A 239 -17.93 -13.86 15.63
CA TRP A 239 -18.75 -14.31 14.52
C TRP A 239 -19.08 -15.81 14.66
N LYS A 240 -20.38 -16.13 14.77
CA LYS A 240 -20.92 -17.46 14.95
C LYS A 240 -20.81 -18.29 13.67
N THR A 241 -19.60 -18.67 13.31
CA THR A 241 -19.28 -19.44 12.11
C THR A 241 -18.19 -20.45 12.42
N GLU A 242 -18.05 -21.46 11.57
CA GLU A 242 -16.99 -22.45 11.71
C GLU A 242 -15.61 -21.76 11.68
N PRO A 243 -14.68 -22.19 12.55
CA PRO A 243 -13.32 -21.68 12.56
C PRO A 243 -12.64 -21.84 11.20
N VAL A 244 -11.88 -20.85 10.82
CA VAL A 244 -11.19 -20.82 9.52
C VAL A 244 -9.92 -21.64 9.57
N SER A 245 -9.72 -22.48 8.54
CA SER A 245 -8.50 -23.20 8.26
C SER A 245 -7.72 -22.55 7.11
N PHE A 246 -6.40 -22.74 7.11
CA PHE A 246 -5.53 -22.40 6.00
C PHE A 246 -4.90 -23.64 5.40
N GLU A 247 -4.97 -23.77 4.09
CA GLU A 247 -4.35 -24.88 3.37
C GLU A 247 -2.90 -24.56 3.05
N LEU A 248 -1.97 -25.42 3.47
CA LEU A 248 -0.55 -25.32 3.13
C LEU A 248 -0.26 -26.05 1.81
N LYS A 249 0.68 -25.53 1.02
CA LYS A 249 1.23 -26.24 -0.13
C LYS A 249 1.92 -27.54 0.32
N ARG A 250 1.93 -28.57 -0.53
CA ARG A 250 2.43 -29.93 -0.20
C ARG A 250 3.84 -29.96 0.40
N ASP A 251 4.73 -29.08 -0.08
CA ASP A 251 6.13 -29.02 0.36
C ASP A 251 6.38 -27.89 1.39
N ALA A 252 5.32 -27.34 1.98
CA ALA A 252 5.44 -26.24 2.93
C ALA A 252 6.11 -26.71 4.21
N LYS A 253 7.27 -26.13 4.50
CA LYS A 253 8.00 -26.38 5.77
C LYS A 253 7.78 -25.20 6.70
N PRO A 254 7.70 -25.44 8.01
CA PRO A 254 7.72 -24.36 9.00
C PRO A 254 8.90 -23.42 8.79
N TYR A 255 8.72 -22.17 9.13
CA TYR A 255 9.80 -21.18 9.15
C TYR A 255 9.81 -20.43 10.47
N HIS A 256 11.00 -20.14 10.93
CA HIS A 256 11.23 -19.36 12.12
C HIS A 256 12.13 -18.18 11.77
N SER A 257 11.55 -16.98 11.79
CA SER A 257 12.30 -15.73 11.61
C SER A 257 12.85 -15.22 12.94
N ARG A 258 13.91 -14.43 12.89
CA ARG A 258 14.38 -13.70 14.07
C ARG A 258 13.43 -12.54 14.37
N ALA A 259 13.18 -12.29 15.65
CA ALA A 259 12.43 -11.11 16.06
C ALA A 259 13.15 -9.82 15.63
N PHE A 260 12.41 -8.84 15.15
CA PHE A 260 12.97 -7.53 14.88
C PHE A 260 13.26 -6.77 16.18
N PRO A 261 14.35 -5.99 16.23
CA PRO A 261 14.64 -5.15 17.39
C PRO A 261 13.58 -4.04 17.52
N ILE A 262 13.09 -3.87 18.74
CA ILE A 262 12.12 -2.83 19.07
C ILE A 262 12.83 -1.72 19.85
N PRO A 263 12.75 -0.46 19.41
CA PRO A 263 13.33 0.67 20.13
C PRO A 263 12.77 0.78 21.55
N ARG A 264 13.65 1.05 22.53
CA ARG A 264 13.27 1.11 23.96
C ARG A 264 12.07 2.01 24.24
N LYS A 265 11.99 3.18 23.56
CA LYS A 265 10.89 4.16 23.72
C LYS A 265 9.48 3.62 23.35
N HIS A 266 9.42 2.54 22.55
CA HIS A 266 8.14 1.97 22.10
C HIS A 266 7.84 0.61 22.73
N ARG A 267 8.77 0.04 23.48
CA ARG A 267 8.65 -1.32 24.01
C ARG A 267 7.45 -1.48 24.94
N GLU A 268 7.28 -0.55 25.87
CA GLU A 268 6.12 -0.59 26.80
C GLU A 268 4.78 -0.48 26.10
N THR A 269 4.69 0.42 25.11
CA THR A 269 3.46 0.62 24.35
C THR A 269 3.05 -0.66 23.62
N ILE A 270 4.01 -1.35 23.00
CA ILE A 270 3.74 -2.60 22.29
C ILE A 270 3.43 -3.74 23.26
N MET A 271 4.15 -3.83 24.38
CA MET A 271 3.85 -4.85 25.40
C MET A 271 2.42 -4.67 25.95
N LYS A 272 1.95 -3.43 26.15
CA LYS A 272 0.58 -3.13 26.54
C LYS A 272 -0.42 -3.59 25.47
N GLU A 273 -0.12 -3.32 24.20
CA GLU A 273 -0.99 -3.71 23.09
C GLU A 273 -1.03 -5.24 22.92
N VAL A 274 0.10 -5.93 22.98
CA VAL A 274 0.14 -7.39 22.95
C VAL A 274 -0.64 -7.98 24.12
N LYS A 275 -0.50 -7.44 25.34
CA LYS A 275 -1.26 -7.86 26.51
C LYS A 275 -2.75 -7.67 26.31
N ARG A 276 -3.18 -6.52 25.78
CA ARG A 276 -4.57 -6.25 25.44
C ARG A 276 -5.14 -7.26 24.45
N LEU A 277 -4.39 -7.58 23.37
CA LEU A 277 -4.80 -8.58 22.38
C LEU A 277 -4.89 -10.00 22.97
N VAL A 278 -4.05 -10.32 23.96
CA VAL A 278 -4.15 -11.59 24.71
C VAL A 278 -5.41 -11.57 25.59
N GLU A 279 -5.69 -10.50 26.30
CA GLU A 279 -6.89 -10.35 27.13
C GLU A 279 -8.19 -10.44 26.30
N LEU A 280 -8.16 -9.92 25.07
CA LEU A 280 -9.28 -10.03 24.11
C LEU A 280 -9.37 -11.41 23.42
N GLY A 281 -8.46 -12.35 23.71
CA GLY A 281 -8.45 -13.67 23.06
C GLY A 281 -8.08 -13.63 21.57
N VAL A 282 -7.44 -12.56 21.10
CA VAL A 282 -6.90 -12.45 19.73
C VAL A 282 -5.56 -13.15 19.63
N LEU A 283 -4.71 -13.01 20.63
CA LEU A 283 -3.39 -13.64 20.73
C LEU A 283 -3.32 -14.62 21.91
N GLU A 284 -2.53 -15.68 21.76
CA GLU A 284 -2.23 -16.64 22.80
C GLU A 284 -0.71 -16.87 22.89
N TRP A 285 -0.17 -16.98 24.09
CA TRP A 285 1.25 -17.31 24.30
C TRP A 285 1.59 -18.70 23.73
N GLN A 286 2.55 -18.77 22.79
CA GLN A 286 2.87 -20.01 22.07
C GLN A 286 4.38 -20.18 21.89
N PRO A 287 5.12 -20.51 22.94
CA PRO A 287 6.60 -20.60 22.92
C PRO A 287 7.11 -21.76 22.06
N THR A 288 6.32 -22.82 21.87
CA THR A 288 6.75 -24.08 21.24
C THR A 288 6.51 -24.15 19.75
N SER A 289 5.80 -23.17 19.14
CA SER A 289 5.52 -23.18 17.71
C SER A 289 6.81 -23.20 16.88
N GLU A 290 6.83 -24.03 15.84
CA GLU A 290 7.90 -24.06 14.84
C GLU A 290 7.77 -22.91 13.83
N TRP A 291 6.64 -22.23 13.83
CA TRP A 291 6.36 -21.07 12.99
C TRP A 291 6.66 -19.79 13.76
N ALA A 292 7.25 -18.81 13.08
CA ALA A 292 7.46 -17.50 13.67
C ALA A 292 7.59 -16.40 12.60
N ALA A 293 6.55 -15.62 12.45
CA ALA A 293 6.56 -14.40 11.64
C ALA A 293 7.08 -13.22 12.46
N PRO A 294 8.02 -12.42 11.97
CA PRO A 294 8.56 -11.30 12.74
C PRO A 294 7.55 -10.15 12.75
N SER A 295 7.41 -9.53 13.91
CA SER A 295 6.56 -8.36 14.08
C SER A 295 7.40 -7.12 14.32
N PHE A 296 6.97 -6.00 13.77
CA PHE A 296 7.65 -4.71 13.85
C PHE A 296 6.65 -3.60 14.12
N ILE A 297 7.17 -2.41 14.37
CA ILE A 297 6.36 -1.24 14.68
C ILE A 297 6.59 -0.14 13.67
N GLN A 298 5.54 0.59 13.42
CA GLN A 298 5.57 1.83 12.66
C GLN A 298 5.08 2.98 13.55
N PRO A 299 5.94 3.97 13.87
CA PRO A 299 5.51 5.13 14.62
C PRO A 299 4.52 5.98 13.82
N LYS A 300 3.46 6.46 14.48
CA LYS A 300 2.50 7.41 13.93
C LYS A 300 2.89 8.84 14.24
N LYS A 301 2.33 9.80 13.47
CA LYS A 301 2.53 11.24 13.70
C LYS A 301 2.01 11.73 15.05
N ASN A 302 0.98 11.06 15.59
CA ASN A 302 0.37 11.37 16.89
C ASN A 302 1.12 10.76 18.11
N GLY A 303 2.32 10.20 17.91
CA GLY A 303 3.12 9.59 18.98
C GLY A 303 2.72 8.16 19.35
N THR A 304 1.66 7.60 18.77
CA THR A 304 1.31 6.19 18.93
C THR A 304 2.09 5.32 17.96
N VAL A 305 2.04 3.99 18.13
CA VAL A 305 2.74 3.04 17.28
C VAL A 305 1.77 2.03 16.69
N ARG A 306 2.08 1.58 15.48
CA ARG A 306 1.43 0.43 14.86
C ARG A 306 2.31 -0.78 15.02
N PHE A 307 1.67 -1.88 15.30
CA PHE A 307 2.27 -3.19 15.29
C PHE A 307 1.86 -3.91 14.00
N LEU A 308 2.84 -4.40 13.28
CA LEU A 308 2.66 -5.06 11.99
C LEU A 308 3.36 -6.42 12.01
N THR A 309 2.78 -7.40 11.35
CA THR A 309 3.39 -8.73 11.20
C THR A 309 3.77 -8.98 9.75
N ASP A 310 4.99 -9.47 9.54
CA ASP A 310 5.48 -9.87 8.22
C ASP A 310 5.12 -11.32 7.92
N PHE A 311 3.96 -11.53 7.33
CA PHE A 311 3.48 -12.84 6.89
C PHE A 311 3.91 -13.23 5.48
N ARG A 312 4.79 -12.50 4.79
CA ARG A 312 5.20 -12.80 3.41
C ARG A 312 5.68 -14.25 3.26
N ARG A 313 6.52 -14.72 4.18
CA ARG A 313 7.02 -16.10 4.17
C ARG A 313 5.94 -17.15 4.43
N LEU A 314 4.92 -16.82 5.20
CA LEU A 314 3.72 -17.66 5.36
C LEU A 314 2.92 -17.67 4.06
N ASN A 315 2.66 -16.50 3.48
CA ASN A 315 1.88 -16.33 2.25
C ASN A 315 2.45 -17.13 1.06
N GLU A 316 3.80 -17.23 0.97
CA GLU A 316 4.46 -18.09 -0.03
C GLU A 316 4.12 -19.57 0.11
N ARG A 317 3.73 -20.02 1.31
CA ARG A 317 3.45 -21.42 1.68
C ARG A 317 1.98 -21.77 1.67
N LEU A 318 1.11 -20.78 1.64
CA LEU A 318 -0.33 -20.97 1.62
C LEU A 318 -0.85 -21.24 0.20
N VAL A 319 -1.89 -22.06 0.10
CA VAL A 319 -2.74 -22.15 -1.08
C VAL A 319 -3.80 -21.07 -0.95
N ARG A 320 -3.68 -20.02 -1.76
CA ARG A 320 -4.69 -18.95 -1.77
C ARG A 320 -5.92 -19.39 -2.55
N LYS A 321 -7.09 -19.24 -1.94
CA LYS A 321 -8.40 -19.39 -2.57
C LYS A 321 -8.99 -18.00 -2.78
N PRO A 322 -8.77 -17.38 -3.95
CA PRO A 322 -9.21 -16.00 -4.16
C PRO A 322 -10.73 -15.92 -4.22
N PHE A 323 -11.28 -14.89 -3.57
CA PHE A 323 -12.67 -14.49 -3.67
C PHE A 323 -12.78 -13.16 -4.45
N PRO A 324 -13.79 -12.98 -5.31
CA PRO A 324 -13.91 -11.74 -6.08
C PRO A 324 -14.17 -10.56 -5.14
N LEU A 325 -13.18 -9.68 -5.03
CA LEU A 325 -13.34 -8.41 -4.32
C LEU A 325 -14.02 -7.42 -5.26
N PRO A 326 -15.10 -6.73 -4.85
CA PRO A 326 -15.74 -5.70 -5.64
C PRO A 326 -14.72 -4.60 -6.00
N LYS A 327 -14.76 -4.12 -7.24
CA LYS A 327 -13.98 -2.93 -7.60
C LYS A 327 -14.69 -1.70 -7.04
N ILE A 328 -13.95 -0.83 -6.36
CA ILE A 328 -14.51 0.42 -5.81
C ILE A 328 -15.23 1.24 -6.90
N SER A 329 -14.67 1.29 -8.13
CA SER A 329 -15.31 1.94 -9.27
C SER A 329 -16.68 1.34 -9.62
N THR A 330 -16.83 0.02 -9.52
CA THR A 330 -18.13 -0.65 -9.77
C THR A 330 -19.10 -0.34 -8.64
N VAL A 331 -18.66 -0.40 -7.39
CA VAL A 331 -19.50 -0.01 -6.24
C VAL A 331 -19.97 1.43 -6.37
N LEU A 332 -19.09 2.36 -6.76
CA LEU A 332 -19.45 3.77 -6.98
C LEU A 332 -20.43 3.97 -8.13
N GLN A 333 -20.34 3.20 -9.22
CA GLN A 333 -21.30 3.26 -10.34
C GLN A 333 -22.71 2.79 -9.91
N GLU A 334 -22.78 1.84 -8.98
CA GLU A 334 -24.05 1.35 -8.43
C GLU A 334 -24.70 2.32 -7.44
N LEU A 335 -24.01 3.39 -7.05
CA LEU A 335 -24.53 4.40 -6.12
C LEU A 335 -25.38 5.47 -6.81
N GLU A 336 -25.69 5.36 -8.10
CA GLU A 336 -26.49 6.38 -8.79
C GLU A 336 -27.93 6.47 -8.24
N GLY A 337 -28.34 7.69 -7.92
CA GLY A 337 -29.73 8.02 -7.56
C GLY A 337 -30.19 7.57 -6.17
N PHE A 338 -29.27 7.39 -5.19
CA PHE A 338 -29.68 7.21 -3.80
C PHE A 338 -30.06 8.55 -3.15
N THR A 339 -30.96 8.48 -2.17
CA THR A 339 -31.39 9.62 -1.35
C THR A 339 -30.72 9.59 0.03
N TYR A 340 -30.67 8.42 0.66
CA TYR A 340 -30.07 8.19 1.97
C TYR A 340 -28.99 7.13 1.89
N ALA A 341 -27.90 7.34 2.63
CA ALA A 341 -26.81 6.40 2.77
C ALA A 341 -26.30 6.36 4.21
N THR A 342 -26.13 5.15 4.75
CA THR A 342 -25.45 4.92 6.04
C THR A 342 -24.22 4.06 5.80
N ALA A 343 -23.05 4.58 6.20
CA ALA A 343 -21.80 3.83 6.23
C ALA A 343 -21.53 3.31 7.64
N LEU A 344 -21.24 2.03 7.75
CA LEU A 344 -20.83 1.35 8.97
C LEU A 344 -19.43 0.79 8.77
N ASP A 345 -18.54 1.03 9.72
CA ASP A 345 -17.19 0.48 9.79
C ASP A 345 -17.17 -0.61 10.86
N LEU A 346 -16.77 -1.82 10.46
CA LEU A 346 -16.71 -2.98 11.38
C LEU A 346 -15.41 -2.94 12.17
N ASN A 347 -15.51 -2.45 13.39
CA ASN A 347 -14.36 -2.37 14.28
C ASN A 347 -13.75 -3.74 14.54
N MET A 348 -12.44 -3.89 14.28
CA MET A 348 -11.72 -5.17 14.42
C MET A 348 -12.36 -6.34 13.63
N GLY A 349 -13.03 -6.06 12.51
CA GLY A 349 -13.85 -7.04 11.78
C GLY A 349 -13.14 -8.38 11.54
N TYR A 350 -11.87 -8.39 11.15
CA TYR A 350 -11.11 -9.62 10.95
C TYR A 350 -10.97 -10.46 12.25
N TYR A 351 -10.82 -9.83 13.40
CA TYR A 351 -10.68 -10.53 14.67
C TYR A 351 -11.99 -11.12 15.21
N THR A 352 -13.13 -10.82 14.58
CA THR A 352 -14.40 -11.51 14.93
C THR A 352 -14.41 -12.96 14.49
N ILE A 353 -13.59 -13.33 13.49
CA ILE A 353 -13.53 -14.68 12.92
C ILE A 353 -12.49 -15.53 13.67
N ARG A 354 -12.87 -16.70 14.12
CA ARG A 354 -11.98 -17.65 14.81
C ARG A 354 -11.13 -18.43 13.81
N LEU A 355 -9.89 -18.75 14.20
CA LEU A 355 -9.05 -19.72 13.52
C LEU A 355 -9.17 -21.10 14.17
N ASP A 356 -9.04 -22.16 13.37
CA ASP A 356 -8.83 -23.49 13.89
C ASP A 356 -7.43 -23.63 14.55
N PRO A 357 -7.17 -24.71 15.31
CA PRO A 357 -5.89 -24.88 16.00
C PRO A 357 -4.68 -24.92 15.07
N ASP A 358 -4.80 -25.50 13.87
CA ASP A 358 -3.70 -25.61 12.91
C ASP A 358 -3.43 -24.25 12.24
N ALA A 359 -4.48 -23.55 11.81
CA ALA A 359 -4.37 -22.20 11.30
C ALA A 359 -3.78 -21.23 12.35
N SER A 360 -4.21 -21.36 13.59
CA SER A 360 -3.66 -20.61 14.72
C SER A 360 -2.15 -20.85 14.87
N ARG A 361 -1.70 -22.12 14.81
CA ARG A 361 -0.29 -22.49 14.96
C ARG A 361 0.60 -21.89 13.86
N ILE A 362 0.16 -21.92 12.61
CA ILE A 362 0.94 -21.37 11.49
C ILE A 362 0.98 -19.82 11.50
N CYS A 363 -0.03 -19.19 12.11
CA CYS A 363 -0.10 -17.73 12.30
C CYS A 363 0.62 -17.27 13.57
N THR A 364 1.71 -17.95 13.95
CA THR A 364 2.54 -17.56 15.09
C THR A 364 3.45 -16.38 14.73
N ILE A 365 3.51 -15.42 15.65
CA ILE A 365 4.33 -14.20 15.55
C ILE A 365 5.40 -14.19 16.64
N ILE A 366 6.49 -13.47 16.38
CA ILE A 366 7.60 -13.38 17.32
C ILE A 366 7.98 -11.93 17.62
N PHE A 367 8.16 -11.68 18.92
CA PHE A 367 8.76 -10.47 19.49
C PHE A 367 10.06 -10.81 20.22
N PRO A 368 10.91 -9.81 20.58
CA PRO A 368 12.12 -10.06 21.36
C PRO A 368 11.89 -10.74 22.72
N TRP A 369 10.66 -10.70 23.24
CA TRP A 369 10.30 -11.27 24.55
C TRP A 369 9.45 -12.55 24.46
N GLY A 370 9.05 -13.01 23.27
CA GLY A 370 8.33 -14.27 23.13
C GLY A 370 7.52 -14.41 21.86
N LYS A 371 6.83 -15.54 21.76
CA LYS A 371 5.99 -15.92 20.62
C LYS A 371 4.52 -15.98 21.03
N TYR A 372 3.66 -15.58 20.11
CA TYR A 372 2.20 -15.62 20.26
C TYR A 372 1.57 -16.15 18.99
N SER A 373 0.52 -16.94 19.08
CA SER A 373 -0.28 -17.34 17.94
C SER A 373 -1.58 -16.53 17.88
N TYR A 374 -2.03 -16.22 16.68
CA TYR A 374 -3.34 -15.63 16.48
C TYR A 374 -4.42 -16.71 16.66
N LYS A 375 -5.42 -16.43 17.50
CA LYS A 375 -6.63 -17.26 17.67
C LYS A 375 -7.75 -16.75 16.75
N ARG A 376 -7.60 -15.58 16.23
CA ARG A 376 -8.54 -14.88 15.35
C ARG A 376 -7.85 -14.59 14.01
N LEU A 377 -8.64 -14.40 12.96
CA LEU A 377 -8.16 -14.18 11.61
C LEU A 377 -7.21 -12.97 11.54
N PRO A 378 -5.92 -13.16 11.27
CA PRO A 378 -4.98 -12.04 11.29
C PRO A 378 -5.00 -11.29 9.96
N MET A 379 -4.70 -10.03 10.03
CA MET A 379 -4.39 -9.23 8.85
C MET A 379 -3.00 -9.54 8.32
N GLY A 380 -2.83 -9.34 7.00
CA GLY A 380 -1.56 -9.58 6.32
C GLY A 380 -1.34 -11.01 5.84
N VAL A 381 -2.19 -11.97 6.26
CA VAL A 381 -2.26 -13.29 5.63
C VAL A 381 -3.03 -13.17 4.31
N ALA A 382 -2.48 -13.73 3.23
CA ALA A 382 -2.96 -13.50 1.86
C ALA A 382 -4.44 -13.88 1.66
N GLY A 383 -4.93 -14.91 2.35
CA GLY A 383 -6.32 -15.35 2.26
C GLY A 383 -7.30 -14.58 3.17
N SER A 384 -6.82 -13.79 4.13
CA SER A 384 -7.70 -13.13 5.10
C SER A 384 -8.72 -12.18 4.47
N PRO A 385 -8.35 -11.30 3.52
CA PRO A 385 -9.33 -10.46 2.83
C PRO A 385 -10.37 -11.27 2.04
N ASP A 386 -9.92 -12.34 1.37
CA ASP A 386 -10.79 -13.21 0.58
C ASP A 386 -11.85 -13.90 1.47
N ILE A 387 -11.41 -14.42 2.63
CA ILE A 387 -12.28 -15.08 3.60
C ILE A 387 -13.28 -14.10 4.21
N PHE A 388 -12.79 -12.92 4.63
CA PHE A 388 -13.65 -11.92 5.25
C PHE A 388 -14.71 -11.42 4.27
N GLN A 389 -14.32 -11.07 3.04
CA GLN A 389 -15.26 -10.62 2.01
C GLN A 389 -16.28 -11.71 1.65
N ALA A 390 -15.86 -12.98 1.55
CA ALA A 390 -16.77 -14.07 1.27
C ALA A 390 -17.87 -14.18 2.34
N LYS A 391 -17.47 -14.17 3.63
CA LYS A 391 -18.42 -14.22 4.75
C LYS A 391 -19.34 -12.99 4.81
N MET A 392 -18.81 -11.79 4.56
CA MET A 392 -19.63 -10.56 4.50
C MET A 392 -20.62 -10.60 3.33
N SER A 393 -20.20 -11.10 2.17
CA SER A 393 -21.06 -11.23 1.00
C SER A 393 -22.17 -12.25 1.25
N GLU A 394 -21.86 -13.36 1.92
CA GLU A 394 -22.83 -14.37 2.33
C GLU A 394 -23.84 -13.82 3.34
N LEU A 395 -23.36 -13.10 4.34
CA LEU A 395 -24.19 -12.48 5.38
C LEU A 395 -25.21 -11.48 4.80
N MET A 396 -24.85 -10.78 3.73
CA MET A 396 -25.67 -9.70 3.13
C MET A 396 -26.29 -10.08 1.78
N ILE A 397 -26.27 -11.37 1.39
CA ILE A 397 -26.53 -11.85 0.03
C ILE A 397 -27.91 -11.42 -0.55
N ASP A 398 -28.93 -11.33 0.28
CA ASP A 398 -30.31 -11.01 -0.10
C ASP A 398 -30.70 -9.54 0.17
N LEU A 399 -29.75 -8.73 0.63
CA LEU A 399 -29.95 -7.31 0.89
C LEU A 399 -29.43 -6.45 -0.27
N GLU A 400 -30.24 -6.32 -1.33
CA GLU A 400 -29.87 -5.58 -2.55
C GLU A 400 -29.49 -4.11 -2.30
N PHE A 401 -29.92 -3.54 -1.17
CA PHE A 401 -29.65 -2.17 -0.74
C PHE A 401 -28.32 -2.05 0.07
N VAL A 402 -27.56 -3.14 0.21
CA VAL A 402 -26.28 -3.16 0.94
C VAL A 402 -25.12 -3.36 -0.03
N ARG A 403 -24.04 -2.64 0.19
CA ARG A 403 -22.76 -2.86 -0.47
C ARG A 403 -21.71 -3.13 0.59
N THR A 404 -20.94 -4.20 0.38
CA THR A 404 -19.87 -4.60 1.28
C THR A 404 -18.52 -4.48 0.60
N TYR A 405 -17.56 -3.88 1.26
CA TYR A 405 -16.18 -3.85 0.83
C TYR A 405 -15.28 -4.07 2.05
N LEU A 406 -14.88 -5.31 2.26
CA LEU A 406 -14.16 -5.74 3.47
C LEU A 406 -14.94 -5.33 4.73
N ASP A 407 -14.34 -4.54 5.61
CA ASP A 407 -14.87 -4.00 6.85
C ASP A 407 -15.85 -2.83 6.69
N ASP A 408 -15.98 -2.28 5.48
CA ASP A 408 -16.91 -1.21 5.15
C ASP A 408 -18.27 -1.76 4.68
N LEU A 409 -19.34 -1.37 5.33
CA LEU A 409 -20.72 -1.66 4.97
C LEU A 409 -21.43 -0.36 4.58
N LEU A 410 -22.05 -0.33 3.42
CA LEU A 410 -22.81 0.82 2.93
C LEU A 410 -24.26 0.41 2.66
N THR A 411 -25.20 0.96 3.44
CA THR A 411 -26.64 0.83 3.19
C THR A 411 -27.12 2.04 2.39
N ILE A 412 -27.75 1.82 1.24
CA ILE A 412 -28.22 2.88 0.32
C ILE A 412 -29.70 2.69 -0.01
N THR A 413 -30.46 3.79 -0.05
CA THR A 413 -31.90 3.76 -0.40
C THR A 413 -32.30 4.97 -1.22
N LYS A 414 -33.43 4.83 -1.96
CA LYS A 414 -33.91 5.85 -2.91
C LYS A 414 -35.23 6.53 -2.46
N LEU A 415 -35.86 6.03 -1.42
CA LEU A 415 -37.19 6.49 -1.00
C LEU A 415 -37.14 7.46 0.20
N THR A 416 -37.93 7.19 1.21
CA THR A 416 -38.04 8.02 2.42
C THR A 416 -37.02 7.63 3.49
N LEU A 417 -36.81 8.49 4.49
CA LEU A 417 -35.99 8.15 5.65
C LEU A 417 -36.57 6.93 6.40
N SER A 418 -37.87 6.82 6.56
CA SER A 418 -38.50 5.65 7.19
C SER A 418 -38.15 4.35 6.49
N ASP A 419 -38.22 4.31 5.15
CA ASP A 419 -37.76 3.15 4.36
C ASP A 419 -36.27 2.85 4.59
N HIS A 420 -35.46 3.91 4.70
CA HIS A 420 -34.02 3.76 4.99
C HIS A 420 -33.77 3.17 6.36
N LEU A 421 -34.43 3.67 7.38
CA LEU A 421 -34.30 3.18 8.77
C LEU A 421 -34.79 1.74 8.93
N ASP A 422 -35.87 1.34 8.24
CA ASP A 422 -36.33 -0.06 8.24
C ASP A 422 -35.31 -1.00 7.59
N LYS A 423 -34.63 -0.56 6.53
CA LYS A 423 -33.54 -1.29 5.89
C LYS A 423 -32.29 -1.34 6.77
N LEU A 424 -31.96 -0.23 7.43
CA LEU A 424 -30.87 -0.18 8.38
C LEU A 424 -31.10 -1.16 9.55
N ARG A 425 -32.32 -1.23 10.11
CA ARG A 425 -32.69 -2.23 11.13
C ARG A 425 -32.40 -3.65 10.67
N LYS A 426 -32.74 -4.01 9.41
CA LYS A 426 -32.44 -5.35 8.86
C LYS A 426 -30.95 -5.62 8.83
N VAL A 427 -30.12 -4.65 8.45
CA VAL A 427 -28.65 -4.78 8.43
C VAL A 427 -28.12 -4.98 9.85
N LEU A 428 -28.54 -4.14 10.79
CA LEU A 428 -28.10 -4.22 12.19
C LEU A 428 -28.56 -5.52 12.87
N THR A 429 -29.79 -5.99 12.57
CA THR A 429 -30.27 -7.30 13.04
C THR A 429 -29.36 -8.44 12.55
N ARG A 430 -29.01 -8.46 11.27
CA ARG A 430 -28.09 -9.44 10.71
C ARG A 430 -26.72 -9.43 11.37
N LEU A 431 -26.16 -8.24 11.60
CA LEU A 431 -24.88 -8.10 12.29
C LEU A 431 -24.95 -8.59 13.74
N ARG A 432 -26.07 -8.36 14.44
CA ARG A 432 -26.29 -8.84 15.82
C ARG A 432 -26.43 -10.36 15.90
N GLU A 433 -27.08 -10.96 14.92
CA GLU A 433 -27.31 -12.42 14.88
C GLU A 433 -26.05 -13.21 14.49
N ALA A 434 -25.17 -12.58 13.70
CA ALA A 434 -23.93 -13.18 13.25
C ALA A 434 -22.86 -13.22 14.33
#